data_4eaa796a997ded135b70b6e4dd0c2baa
#
_entry.id   4eaa796a997ded135b70b6e4dd0c2baa
#
_cell.length_a   1.000
_cell.length_b   1.000
_cell.length_c   1.000
_cell.angle_alpha   90.00
_cell.angle_beta   90.00
_cell.angle_gamma   90.00
#
_symmetry.space_group_name_H-M   'P 1'
#
loop_
_entity.id
_entity.type
_entity.pdbx_description
1 polymer ?
#
loop_
_entity_poly.entity_id
_entity_poly.type
_entity_poly.pdbx_seq_one_letter_code
_entity_poly.pdbx_strand_id
1 'polypeptide(L)'
;ITTGFTPTPARAVVKLGKSQTNFFTIAELLKRQGYLTQFIYGGESHFDNMRSFFLGNGFSQIIDQNYYKDPAFVASWGVSDEDLLFRAHDEFTEMHKQGKPFFSLVFSSSNHDPYEFPDNRIELYEQPQYTMHNAVKYADYAVGEFFKKAQNADYWNDTLFLVVADHDSRVGGASLVPISRFRIPGLILGGGVEAKRDPRVV
;
A
#
# COMPACT_ATOMS: atom_id res chain seq x y z
N ILE A 1 2.32 9.14 5.93
CA ILE A 1 0.88 8.98 5.70
C ILE A 1 0.18 8.58 7.00
N THR A 2 0.50 7.44 7.60
CA THR A 2 -0.25 6.88 8.75
C THR A 2 -0.15 7.67 10.04
N THR A 3 0.90 8.46 10.25
CA THR A 3 1.16 9.24 11.48
C THR A 3 0.81 10.72 11.36
N GLY A 4 0.61 11.23 10.15
CA GLY A 4 0.47 12.67 9.91
C GLY A 4 1.74 13.49 10.09
N PHE A 5 2.88 12.87 10.43
CA PHE A 5 4.16 13.58 10.50
C PHE A 5 4.66 13.93 9.09
N THR A 6 5.10 15.16 8.93
CA THR A 6 5.76 15.56 7.70
C THR A 6 7.11 14.84 7.54
N PRO A 7 7.49 14.45 6.32
CA PRO A 7 8.81 13.86 6.11
C PRO A 7 9.91 14.86 6.51
N THR A 8 10.97 14.33 7.12
CA THR A 8 12.17 15.11 7.44
C THR A 8 13.32 14.71 6.52
N PRO A 9 14.26 15.62 6.24
CA PRO A 9 15.42 15.29 5.39
C PRO A 9 16.31 14.19 5.95
N ALA A 10 16.22 13.89 7.24
CA ALA A 10 17.15 12.99 7.91
C ALA A 10 16.70 11.52 7.87
N ARG A 11 15.48 11.20 8.34
CA ARG A 11 14.97 9.81 8.40
C ARG A 11 13.45 9.77 8.48
N ALA A 12 12.87 8.74 7.86
CA ALA A 12 11.47 8.41 8.07
C ALA A 12 11.21 7.95 9.51
N VAL A 13 10.02 8.24 10.05
CA VAL A 13 9.63 7.88 11.43
C VAL A 13 9.78 6.38 11.68
N VAL A 14 9.45 5.53 10.72
CA VAL A 14 9.58 4.07 10.79
C VAL A 14 11.03 3.60 11.02
N LYS A 15 12.02 4.39 10.61
CA LYS A 15 13.46 4.10 10.74
C LYS A 15 14.10 4.67 12.01
N LEU A 16 13.33 5.24 12.94
CA LEU A 16 13.84 5.77 14.20
C LEU A 16 14.13 4.62 15.19
N GLY A 17 15.40 4.48 15.63
CA GLY A 17 15.86 3.29 16.35
C GLY A 17 15.29 3.07 17.77
N LYS A 18 14.87 4.09 18.49
CA LYS A 18 14.46 3.97 19.92
C LYS A 18 13.04 4.43 20.23
N SER A 19 12.40 5.19 19.37
CA SER A 19 11.09 5.81 19.62
C SER A 19 10.10 5.41 18.54
N GLN A 20 9.77 4.11 18.48
CA GLN A 20 8.90 3.57 17.43
C GLN A 20 7.50 3.22 17.93
N THR A 21 7.22 3.48 19.18
CA THR A 21 5.91 3.26 19.81
C THR A 21 5.32 4.58 20.26
N ASN A 22 4.02 4.58 20.53
CA ASN A 22 3.26 5.75 20.99
C ASN A 22 3.10 6.88 19.96
N PHE A 23 3.22 6.57 18.67
CA PHE A 23 2.75 7.48 17.65
C PHE A 23 1.22 7.37 17.53
N PHE A 24 0.57 8.53 17.49
CA PHE A 24 -0.85 8.55 17.15
C PHE A 24 -1.02 8.29 15.64
N THR A 25 -1.55 7.12 15.31
CA THR A 25 -1.80 6.71 13.93
C THR A 25 -3.29 6.58 13.66
N ILE A 26 -3.67 6.59 12.39
CA ILE A 26 -5.04 6.29 12.00
C ILE A 26 -5.47 4.89 12.46
N ALA A 27 -4.54 3.92 12.45
CA ALA A 27 -4.81 2.57 12.93
C ALA A 27 -5.10 2.55 14.43
N GLU A 28 -4.33 3.27 15.24
CA GLU A 28 -4.58 3.38 16.68
C GLU A 28 -5.93 4.05 16.97
N LEU A 29 -6.28 5.11 16.23
CA LEU A 29 -7.57 5.77 16.36
C LEU A 29 -8.74 4.81 16.09
N LEU A 30 -8.67 4.10 14.96
CA LEU A 30 -9.73 3.18 14.55
C LEU A 30 -9.79 1.92 15.43
N LYS A 31 -8.65 1.41 15.88
CA LYS A 31 -8.60 0.32 16.86
C LYS A 31 -9.34 0.65 18.15
N ARG A 32 -9.20 1.87 18.68
CA ARG A 32 -9.96 2.35 19.85
C ARG A 32 -11.46 2.40 19.62
N GLN A 33 -11.89 2.50 18.35
CA GLN A 33 -13.29 2.44 17.94
C GLN A 33 -13.78 1.02 17.63
N GLY A 34 -12.96 -0.01 17.87
CA GLY A 34 -13.33 -1.41 17.68
C GLY A 34 -13.03 -1.99 16.30
N TYR A 35 -12.29 -1.26 15.46
CA TYR A 35 -11.86 -1.77 14.16
C TYR A 35 -10.80 -2.87 14.31
N LEU A 36 -10.87 -3.88 13.46
CA LEU A 36 -9.73 -4.76 13.17
C LEU A 36 -8.71 -3.98 12.34
N THR A 37 -7.46 -3.99 12.75
CA THR A 37 -6.41 -3.19 12.08
C THR A 37 -5.30 -4.08 11.60
N GLN A 38 -4.98 -4.04 10.29
CA GLN A 38 -3.94 -4.88 9.71
C GLN A 38 -3.03 -4.12 8.74
N PHE A 39 -1.78 -4.56 8.68
CA PHE A 39 -0.81 -4.18 7.67
C PHE A 39 -0.53 -5.39 6.79
N ILE A 40 -0.72 -5.23 5.47
CA ILE A 40 -0.53 -6.28 4.46
C ILE A 40 0.61 -5.85 3.55
N TYR A 41 1.63 -6.69 3.46
CA TYR A 41 2.85 -6.44 2.70
C TYR A 41 3.32 -7.71 1.99
N GLY A 42 3.79 -7.57 0.76
CA GLY A 42 4.30 -8.71 -0.03
C GLY A 42 5.68 -9.19 0.38
N GLY A 43 6.47 -8.36 1.03
CA GLY A 43 7.84 -8.67 1.45
C GLY A 43 7.97 -9.02 2.93
N GLU A 44 9.21 -9.02 3.39
CA GLU A 44 9.55 -9.34 4.79
C GLU A 44 9.35 -8.12 5.70
N SER A 45 8.40 -8.17 6.61
CA SER A 45 8.00 -7.03 7.45
C SER A 45 9.04 -6.59 8.48
N HIS A 46 10.11 -7.35 8.69
CA HIS A 46 11.23 -6.91 9.54
C HIS A 46 12.11 -5.86 8.85
N PHE A 47 12.06 -5.79 7.51
CA PHE A 47 12.76 -4.77 6.75
C PHE A 47 12.33 -3.37 7.22
N ASP A 48 13.29 -2.45 7.33
CA ASP A 48 13.08 -1.09 7.83
C ASP A 48 12.29 -1.01 9.14
N ASN A 49 12.28 -2.12 9.91
CA ASN A 49 11.60 -2.23 11.19
C ASN A 49 10.07 -2.01 11.15
N MET A 50 9.45 -2.22 9.97
CA MET A 50 8.02 -2.01 9.76
C MET A 50 7.16 -2.83 10.73
N ARG A 51 7.52 -4.10 10.98
CA ARG A 51 6.77 -4.97 11.90
C ARG A 51 6.65 -4.37 13.30
N SER A 52 7.77 -3.98 13.88
CA SER A 52 7.78 -3.39 15.24
C SER A 52 7.07 -2.06 15.28
N PHE A 53 7.26 -1.24 14.24
CA PHE A 53 6.59 0.05 14.13
C PHE A 53 5.07 -0.09 14.04
N PHE A 54 4.56 -0.89 13.14
CA PHE A 54 3.12 -1.02 12.94
C PHE A 54 2.44 -1.70 14.13
N LEU A 55 2.99 -2.80 14.67
CA LEU A 55 2.45 -3.43 15.88
C LEU A 55 2.48 -2.50 17.10
N GLY A 56 3.52 -1.69 17.24
CA GLY A 56 3.65 -0.71 18.32
C GLY A 56 2.74 0.51 18.21
N ASN A 57 2.07 0.71 17.07
CA ASN A 57 1.30 1.91 16.77
C ASN A 57 -0.09 1.61 16.19
N GLY A 58 -0.77 0.62 16.76
CA GLY A 58 -2.19 0.41 16.56
C GLY A 58 -2.58 -0.64 15.54
N PHE A 59 -1.66 -1.23 14.80
CA PHE A 59 -1.96 -2.39 13.96
C PHE A 59 -1.99 -3.67 14.81
N SER A 60 -3.05 -4.45 14.70
CA SER A 60 -3.24 -5.69 15.47
C SER A 60 -2.66 -6.91 14.76
N GLN A 61 -2.53 -6.85 13.45
CA GLN A 61 -2.08 -7.95 12.62
C GLN A 61 -1.11 -7.47 11.54
N ILE A 62 -0.11 -8.28 11.26
CA ILE A 62 0.81 -8.12 10.13
C ILE A 62 0.71 -9.36 9.25
N ILE A 63 0.39 -9.15 7.98
CA ILE A 63 0.44 -10.17 6.93
C ILE A 63 1.61 -9.82 6.04
N ASP A 64 2.66 -10.61 6.10
CA ASP A 64 3.90 -10.44 5.33
C ASP A 64 4.17 -11.66 4.45
N GLN A 65 5.32 -11.69 3.80
CA GLN A 65 5.70 -12.74 2.85
C GLN A 65 5.46 -14.17 3.37
N ASN A 66 5.60 -14.42 4.67
CA ASN A 66 5.41 -15.75 5.26
C ASN A 66 3.94 -16.26 5.24
N TYR A 67 2.99 -15.38 4.98
CA TYR A 67 1.57 -15.71 4.92
C TYR A 67 1.08 -16.05 3.51
N TYR A 68 1.92 -15.90 2.48
CA TYR A 68 1.57 -16.25 1.11
C TYR A 68 1.95 -17.71 0.84
N LYS A 69 0.94 -18.54 0.60
CA LYS A 69 1.13 -19.93 0.19
C LYS A 69 1.10 -19.98 -1.33
N ASP A 70 2.17 -20.53 -1.92
CA ASP A 70 2.28 -20.71 -3.38
C ASP A 70 1.99 -19.45 -4.20
N PRO A 71 2.68 -18.31 -3.93
CA PRO A 71 2.49 -17.11 -4.73
C PRO A 71 2.87 -17.36 -6.19
N ALA A 72 2.15 -16.74 -7.11
CA ALA A 72 2.42 -16.89 -8.53
C ALA A 72 3.78 -16.33 -8.95
N PHE A 73 4.28 -15.32 -8.22
CA PHE A 73 5.59 -14.74 -8.50
C PHE A 73 6.20 -14.11 -7.22
N VAL A 74 7.49 -14.36 -7.03
CA VAL A 74 8.27 -13.76 -5.94
C VAL A 74 9.45 -12.99 -6.54
N ALA A 75 9.47 -11.70 -6.30
CA ALA A 75 10.53 -10.76 -6.67
C ALA A 75 11.54 -10.56 -5.54
N SER A 76 12.55 -9.74 -5.77
CA SER A 76 13.54 -9.35 -4.75
C SER A 76 12.92 -8.67 -3.52
N TRP A 77 11.78 -7.99 -3.68
CA TRP A 77 11.06 -7.28 -2.61
C TRP A 77 9.85 -8.03 -2.05
N GLY A 78 9.65 -9.29 -2.45
CA GLY A 78 8.54 -10.13 -1.99
C GLY A 78 7.61 -10.57 -3.12
N VAL A 79 6.38 -10.95 -2.79
CA VAL A 79 5.42 -11.42 -3.78
C VAL A 79 4.98 -10.29 -4.70
N SER A 80 4.47 -10.65 -5.88
CA SER A 80 3.98 -9.67 -6.85
C SER A 80 2.81 -8.82 -6.32
N ASP A 81 2.57 -7.66 -6.93
CA ASP A 81 1.43 -6.81 -6.54
C ASP A 81 0.08 -7.51 -6.80
N GLU A 82 -0.03 -8.42 -7.79
CA GLU A 82 -1.24 -9.24 -7.96
C GLU A 82 -1.45 -10.17 -6.77
N ASP A 83 -0.42 -10.93 -6.35
CA ASP A 83 -0.49 -11.83 -5.20
C ASP A 83 -0.85 -11.06 -3.91
N LEU A 84 -0.20 -9.89 -3.71
CA LEU A 84 -0.47 -9.01 -2.60
C LEU A 84 -1.93 -8.55 -2.56
N LEU A 85 -2.42 -8.01 -3.67
CA LEU A 85 -3.75 -7.41 -3.76
C LEU A 85 -4.86 -8.45 -3.72
N PHE A 86 -4.63 -9.65 -4.28
CA PHE A 86 -5.58 -10.76 -4.16
C PHE A 86 -5.62 -11.29 -2.74
N ARG A 87 -4.50 -11.35 -2.05
CA ARG A 87 -4.48 -11.65 -0.62
C ARG A 87 -5.25 -10.61 0.19
N ALA A 88 -5.08 -9.33 -0.12
CA ALA A 88 -5.84 -8.27 0.53
C ALA A 88 -7.35 -8.42 0.29
N HIS A 89 -7.77 -8.79 -0.93
CA HIS A 89 -9.17 -9.09 -1.25
C HIS A 89 -9.73 -10.22 -0.38
N ASP A 90 -8.98 -11.30 -0.20
CA ASP A 90 -9.38 -12.45 0.64
C ASP A 90 -9.53 -12.03 2.10
N GLU A 91 -8.58 -11.27 2.64
CA GLU A 91 -8.64 -10.74 4.00
C GLU A 91 -9.85 -9.81 4.22
N PHE A 92 -10.13 -8.91 3.27
CA PHE A 92 -11.30 -8.03 3.35
C PHE A 92 -12.60 -8.80 3.33
N THR A 93 -12.68 -9.82 2.46
CA THR A 93 -13.85 -10.70 2.37
C THR A 93 -14.08 -11.43 3.70
N GLU A 94 -13.01 -11.95 4.30
CA GLU A 94 -13.12 -12.66 5.57
C GLU A 94 -13.50 -11.74 6.74
N MET A 95 -12.91 -10.55 6.83
CA MET A 95 -13.25 -9.58 7.87
C MET A 95 -14.69 -9.06 7.74
N HIS A 96 -15.15 -8.82 6.52
CA HIS A 96 -16.53 -8.40 6.26
C HIS A 96 -17.54 -9.47 6.71
N LYS A 97 -17.28 -10.75 6.42
CA LYS A 97 -18.10 -11.89 6.89
C LYS A 97 -18.21 -11.95 8.41
N GLN A 98 -17.19 -11.52 9.13
CA GLN A 98 -17.20 -11.46 10.59
C GLN A 98 -18.05 -10.32 11.13
N GLY A 99 -18.56 -9.44 10.28
CA GLY A 99 -19.40 -8.30 10.66
C GLY A 99 -18.68 -7.24 11.50
N LYS A 100 -17.35 -7.18 11.45
CA LYS A 100 -16.54 -6.22 12.19
C LYS A 100 -15.99 -5.16 11.24
N PRO A 101 -15.99 -3.88 11.63
CA PRO A 101 -15.30 -2.87 10.86
C PRO A 101 -13.80 -3.13 10.84
N PHE A 102 -13.16 -2.83 9.72
CA PHE A 102 -11.73 -3.07 9.58
C PHE A 102 -11.01 -1.87 8.93
N PHE A 103 -9.73 -1.78 9.19
CA PHE A 103 -8.79 -0.88 8.55
C PHE A 103 -7.57 -1.66 8.10
N SER A 104 -7.26 -1.59 6.82
CA SER A 104 -6.11 -2.28 6.24
C SER A 104 -5.21 -1.30 5.49
N LEU A 105 -3.93 -1.33 5.81
CA LEU A 105 -2.88 -0.67 5.04
C LEU A 105 -2.23 -1.74 4.15
N VAL A 106 -2.41 -1.63 2.84
CA VAL A 106 -1.80 -2.53 1.84
C VAL A 106 -0.65 -1.79 1.20
N PHE A 107 0.55 -2.37 1.22
CA PHE A 107 1.76 -1.72 0.75
C PHE A 107 2.41 -2.53 -0.37
N SER A 108 2.36 -2.02 -1.60
CA SER A 108 2.89 -2.66 -2.81
C SER A 108 4.39 -2.44 -2.98
N SER A 109 5.05 -3.28 -3.76
CA SER A 109 6.50 -3.25 -3.94
C SER A 109 6.99 -3.51 -5.37
N SER A 110 6.16 -3.95 -6.30
CA SER A 110 6.60 -4.29 -7.67
C SER A 110 7.15 -3.09 -8.45
N ASN A 111 6.77 -1.87 -8.06
CA ASN A 111 7.29 -0.63 -8.65
C ASN A 111 8.62 -0.16 -8.03
N HIS A 112 9.31 -1.02 -7.27
CA HIS A 112 10.63 -0.73 -6.69
C HIS A 112 11.74 -1.35 -7.54
N ASP A 113 12.89 -0.68 -7.66
CA ASP A 113 14.09 -1.26 -8.31
C ASP A 113 14.44 -2.61 -7.64
N PRO A 114 14.67 -3.71 -8.40
CA PRO A 114 14.94 -3.82 -9.83
C PRO A 114 13.72 -3.99 -10.76
N TYR A 115 12.52 -3.61 -10.34
CA TYR A 115 11.31 -3.53 -11.16
C TYR A 115 10.79 -4.89 -11.67
N GLU A 116 10.92 -5.92 -10.84
CA GLU A 116 10.55 -7.30 -11.19
C GLU A 116 9.05 -7.51 -11.07
N PHE A 117 8.47 -8.15 -12.08
CA PHE A 117 7.08 -8.58 -12.11
C PHE A 117 6.91 -9.80 -13.02
N PRO A 118 5.78 -10.56 -12.90
CA PRO A 118 5.58 -11.79 -13.66
C PRO A 118 5.46 -11.55 -15.16
N ASP A 119 5.96 -12.52 -15.95
CA ASP A 119 5.89 -12.50 -17.41
C ASP A 119 4.44 -12.52 -17.92
N ASN A 120 4.24 -11.96 -19.12
CA ASN A 120 2.98 -12.04 -19.87
C ASN A 120 1.73 -11.47 -19.15
N ARG A 121 1.90 -10.58 -18.18
CA ARG A 121 0.78 -9.91 -17.52
C ARG A 121 0.32 -8.65 -18.23
N ILE A 122 1.25 -7.96 -18.86
CA ILE A 122 1.02 -6.72 -19.58
C ILE A 122 1.70 -6.76 -20.96
N GLU A 123 1.21 -5.98 -21.90
CA GLU A 123 1.99 -5.58 -23.06
C GLU A 123 3.06 -4.60 -22.60
N LEU A 124 4.33 -4.90 -22.87
CA LEU A 124 5.45 -4.06 -22.43
C LEU A 124 5.40 -2.69 -23.12
N TYR A 125 5.64 -1.64 -22.35
CA TYR A 125 5.80 -0.28 -22.86
C TYR A 125 7.14 -0.11 -23.61
N GLU A 126 8.19 -0.79 -23.12
CA GLU A 126 9.56 -0.73 -23.65
C GLU A 126 10.32 -2.03 -23.36
N GLN A 127 11.50 -2.17 -23.97
CA GLN A 127 12.44 -3.26 -23.69
C GLN A 127 13.69 -2.72 -22.95
N PRO A 128 14.31 -3.48 -22.04
CA PRO A 128 13.92 -4.82 -21.56
C PRO A 128 12.67 -4.78 -20.67
N GLN A 129 12.20 -5.96 -20.22
CA GLN A 129 11.00 -6.08 -19.39
C GLN A 129 11.09 -5.29 -18.08
N TYR A 130 12.16 -5.45 -17.32
CA TYR A 130 12.30 -4.88 -15.98
C TYR A 130 12.79 -3.44 -16.04
N THR A 131 11.87 -2.53 -16.37
CA THR A 131 12.08 -1.08 -16.34
C THR A 131 11.05 -0.41 -15.46
N MET A 132 11.35 0.79 -15.00
CA MET A 132 10.43 1.59 -14.18
C MET A 132 9.08 1.80 -14.90
N HIS A 133 9.07 2.09 -16.20
CA HIS A 133 7.84 2.33 -16.95
C HIS A 133 6.97 1.07 -17.05
N ASN A 134 7.59 -0.08 -17.30
CA ASN A 134 6.87 -1.35 -17.33
C ASN A 134 6.36 -1.73 -15.93
N ALA A 135 7.13 -1.50 -14.88
CA ALA A 135 6.71 -1.76 -13.50
C ALA A 135 5.53 -0.88 -13.07
N VAL A 136 5.53 0.41 -13.44
CA VAL A 136 4.37 1.31 -13.23
C VAL A 136 3.13 0.78 -13.96
N LYS A 137 3.29 0.36 -15.22
CA LYS A 137 2.20 -0.21 -16.01
C LYS A 137 1.67 -1.52 -15.40
N TYR A 138 2.57 -2.35 -14.87
CA TYR A 138 2.19 -3.57 -14.15
C TYR A 138 1.47 -3.27 -12.83
N ALA A 139 1.96 -2.34 -12.04
CA ALA A 139 1.30 -1.95 -10.79
C ALA A 139 -0.13 -1.41 -11.03
N ASP A 140 -0.31 -0.57 -12.07
CA ASP A 140 -1.63 -0.10 -12.50
C ASP A 140 -2.54 -1.26 -12.94
N TYR A 141 -2.02 -2.22 -13.70
CA TYR A 141 -2.73 -3.44 -14.08
C TYR A 141 -3.18 -4.24 -12.85
N ALA A 142 -2.27 -4.48 -11.89
CA ALA A 142 -2.58 -5.26 -10.68
C ALA A 142 -3.67 -4.56 -9.83
N VAL A 143 -3.58 -3.25 -9.67
CA VAL A 143 -4.60 -2.43 -9.00
C VAL A 143 -5.94 -2.53 -9.75
N GLY A 144 -5.92 -2.47 -11.08
CA GLY A 144 -7.11 -2.64 -11.91
C GLY A 144 -7.79 -3.99 -11.72
N GLU A 145 -7.03 -5.09 -11.70
CA GLU A 145 -7.56 -6.45 -11.47
C GLU A 145 -8.14 -6.59 -10.04
N PHE A 146 -7.49 -5.99 -9.05
CA PHE A 146 -8.04 -5.94 -7.69
C PHE A 146 -9.40 -5.26 -7.66
N PHE A 147 -9.54 -4.07 -8.25
CA PHE A 147 -10.79 -3.33 -8.23
C PHE A 147 -11.90 -4.01 -9.03
N LYS A 148 -11.60 -4.73 -10.12
CA LYS A 148 -12.56 -5.59 -10.82
C LYS A 148 -13.14 -6.67 -9.90
N LYS A 149 -12.33 -7.27 -9.03
CA LYS A 149 -12.79 -8.23 -8.02
C LYS A 149 -13.56 -7.54 -6.89
N ALA A 150 -13.00 -6.44 -6.36
CA ALA A 150 -13.56 -5.72 -5.22
C ALA A 150 -14.98 -5.19 -5.51
N GLN A 151 -15.23 -4.67 -6.71
CA GLN A 151 -16.54 -4.16 -7.13
C GLN A 151 -17.66 -5.22 -7.12
N ASN A 152 -17.30 -6.49 -7.20
CA ASN A 152 -18.24 -7.61 -7.15
C ASN A 152 -18.30 -8.29 -5.77
N ALA A 153 -17.60 -7.78 -4.79
CA ALA A 153 -17.55 -8.33 -3.44
C ALA A 153 -18.56 -7.66 -2.50
N ASP A 154 -19.05 -8.41 -1.53
CA ASP A 154 -20.05 -7.93 -0.56
C ASP A 154 -19.54 -6.70 0.24
N TYR A 155 -18.23 -6.63 0.50
CA TYR A 155 -17.64 -5.52 1.24
C TYR A 155 -17.57 -4.20 0.46
N TRP A 156 -17.78 -4.20 -0.86
CA TRP A 156 -17.60 -3.00 -1.72
C TRP A 156 -18.38 -1.79 -1.26
N ASN A 157 -19.69 -1.98 -0.99
CA ASN A 157 -20.58 -0.89 -0.64
C ASN A 157 -20.32 -0.28 0.75
N ASP A 158 -19.65 -1.03 1.62
CA ASP A 158 -19.34 -0.64 3.00
C ASP A 158 -17.87 -0.24 3.18
N THR A 159 -17.09 -0.19 2.09
CA THR A 159 -15.64 0.06 2.15
C THR A 159 -15.26 1.31 1.39
N LEU A 160 -14.45 2.15 2.04
CA LEU A 160 -13.76 3.28 1.42
C LEU A 160 -12.32 2.89 1.14
N PHE A 161 -11.90 3.04 -0.11
CA PHE A 161 -10.52 2.81 -0.55
C PHE A 161 -9.82 4.14 -0.79
N LEU A 162 -8.66 4.31 -0.20
CA LEU A 162 -7.73 5.39 -0.51
C LEU A 162 -6.49 4.80 -1.18
N VAL A 163 -6.32 5.10 -2.46
CA VAL A 163 -5.11 4.73 -3.22
C VAL A 163 -4.23 5.95 -3.32
N VAL A 164 -3.00 5.85 -2.82
CA VAL A 164 -2.08 6.98 -2.76
C VAL A 164 -0.64 6.46 -2.81
N ALA A 165 0.23 7.16 -3.55
CA ALA A 165 1.66 6.86 -3.49
C ALA A 165 2.25 7.29 -2.14
N ASP A 166 3.31 6.63 -1.68
CA ASP A 166 4.04 7.03 -0.48
C ASP A 166 4.96 8.22 -0.74
N HIS A 167 5.49 8.33 -1.95
CA HIS A 167 6.32 9.43 -2.45
C HIS A 167 6.34 9.44 -4.00
N ASP A 168 6.96 10.44 -4.58
CA ASP A 168 7.24 10.50 -6.02
C ASP A 168 8.44 9.60 -6.40
N SER A 169 8.56 9.28 -7.69
CA SER A 169 9.54 8.34 -8.24
C SER A 169 11.00 8.82 -8.27
N ARG A 170 11.45 9.70 -7.53
CA ARG A 170 12.78 10.26 -7.25
C ARG A 170 12.78 11.78 -7.28
N VAL A 171 13.16 12.30 -6.17
CA VAL A 171 13.29 13.74 -5.96
C VAL A 171 14.65 14.19 -6.50
N GLY A 172 14.71 14.54 -7.77
CA GLY A 172 15.85 15.18 -8.39
C GLY A 172 15.52 16.64 -8.74
N GLY A 173 16.50 17.52 -8.74
CA GLY A 173 16.32 18.92 -9.13
C GLY A 173 17.40 19.84 -8.56
N ALA A 174 17.40 21.10 -9.01
CA ALA A 174 18.37 22.13 -8.57
C ALA A 174 18.12 22.63 -7.14
N SER A 175 16.93 22.38 -6.58
CA SER A 175 16.58 22.79 -5.22
C SER A 175 16.91 21.68 -4.23
N LEU A 176 17.43 22.03 -3.05
CA LEU A 176 17.72 21.08 -1.97
C LEU A 176 16.45 20.32 -1.52
N VAL A 177 15.31 21.00 -1.53
CA VAL A 177 13.98 20.43 -1.24
C VAL A 177 13.02 20.92 -2.33
N PRO A 178 12.81 20.15 -3.42
CA PRO A 178 11.91 20.54 -4.51
C PRO A 178 10.45 20.26 -4.11
N ILE A 179 9.79 21.21 -3.47
CA ILE A 179 8.42 21.09 -2.92
C ILE A 179 7.41 20.59 -3.97
N SER A 180 7.58 20.99 -5.24
CA SER A 180 6.71 20.51 -6.33
C SER A 180 6.72 18.99 -6.53
N ARG A 181 7.76 18.31 -6.07
CA ARG A 181 7.92 16.85 -6.15
C ARG A 181 7.25 16.09 -5.01
N PHE A 182 6.76 16.78 -3.98
CA PHE A 182 5.97 16.19 -2.91
C PHE A 182 4.49 16.02 -3.26
N ARG A 183 4.08 16.44 -4.45
CA ARG A 183 2.70 16.26 -4.93
C ARG A 183 2.52 14.85 -5.46
N ILE A 184 1.74 14.05 -4.75
CA ILE A 184 1.36 12.71 -5.15
C ILE A 184 -0.13 12.66 -5.50
N PRO A 185 -0.54 11.87 -6.51
CA PRO A 185 -1.95 11.68 -6.79
C PRO A 185 -2.62 10.85 -5.69
N GLY A 186 -3.87 11.17 -5.41
CA GLY A 186 -4.73 10.38 -4.53
C GLY A 186 -6.03 10.03 -5.24
N LEU A 187 -6.50 8.80 -5.04
CA LEU A 187 -7.76 8.31 -5.59
C LEU A 187 -8.59 7.73 -4.45
N ILE A 188 -9.85 8.19 -4.35
CA ILE A 188 -10.81 7.65 -3.39
C ILE A 188 -11.88 6.89 -4.17
N LEU A 189 -12.13 5.64 -3.76
CA LEU A 189 -13.09 4.72 -4.38
C LEU A 189 -13.94 4.05 -3.30
N GLY A 190 -15.08 3.52 -3.69
CA GLY A 190 -15.98 2.75 -2.82
C GLY A 190 -17.42 2.91 -3.22
N GLY A 191 -18.31 2.05 -2.73
CA GLY A 191 -19.72 2.04 -3.13
C GLY A 191 -20.50 3.30 -2.79
N GLY A 192 -20.07 4.08 -1.82
CA GLY A 192 -20.70 5.35 -1.43
C GLY A 192 -20.03 6.61 -2.00
N VAL A 193 -19.06 6.47 -2.89
CA VAL A 193 -18.27 7.61 -3.41
C VAL A 193 -18.81 8.08 -4.75
N GLU A 194 -19.19 9.36 -4.81
CA GLU A 194 -19.54 10.00 -6.07
C GLU A 194 -18.27 10.40 -6.85
N ALA A 195 -18.31 10.17 -8.18
CA ALA A 195 -17.20 10.52 -9.04
C ALA A 195 -16.99 12.04 -9.09
N LYS A 196 -15.86 12.52 -8.58
CA LYS A 196 -15.49 13.93 -8.59
C LYS A 196 -13.98 14.07 -8.77
N ARG A 197 -13.57 14.97 -9.65
CA ARG A 197 -12.18 15.38 -9.75
C ARG A 197 -11.95 16.67 -8.96
N ASP A 198 -11.01 16.62 -8.02
CA ASP A 198 -10.56 17.81 -7.29
C ASP A 198 -9.06 18.05 -7.60
N PRO A 199 -8.70 19.12 -8.33
CA PRO A 199 -7.31 19.39 -8.66
C PRO A 199 -6.56 20.10 -7.53
N ARG A 200 -7.18 20.36 -6.40
CA ARG A 200 -6.52 21.03 -5.26
C ARG A 200 -5.46 20.12 -4.65
N VAL A 201 -4.41 20.74 -4.16
CA VAL A 201 -3.39 20.09 -3.32
C VAL A 201 -3.78 20.32 -1.88
N VAL A 202 -3.84 19.26 -1.11
CA VAL A 202 -4.12 19.25 0.33
C VAL A 202 -2.87 18.94 1.13
#